data_cf9096b6e44b6cf5151f0c738e82b810
#
_entry.id   cf9096b6e44b6cf5151f0c738e82b810
#
_cell.length_a   1.000
_cell.length_b   1.000
_cell.length_c   1.000
_cell.angle_alpha   90.00
_cell.angle_beta   90.00
_cell.angle_gamma   90.00
#
_symmetry.space_group_name_H-M   'P 1'
#
loop_
_entity.id
_entity.type
_entity.pdbx_description
1 polymer ?
#
loop_
_entity_poly.entity_id
_entity_poly.type
_entity_poly.pdbx_seq_one_letter_code
_entity_poly.pdbx_strand_id
1 'polypeptide(L)'
;MSDAELRGLLIDCLRLWEVEGKVTVRDTGVVIATPTGEFTVRRANPELRPLRWFYQTPERTAAGRPPRAAPSIVALLSALRNVMEGEGGDKLKIGA
;
A
#
# COMPACT_ATOMS: atom_id res chain seq x y z
N MET A 1 14.05 -4.14 7.58
CA MET A 1 13.31 -2.85 7.64
C MET A 1 12.29 -2.91 8.76
N SER A 2 12.32 -1.96 9.66
CA SER A 2 11.34 -1.86 10.76
C SER A 2 10.04 -1.21 10.25
N ASP A 3 8.97 -1.31 11.05
CA ASP A 3 7.71 -0.64 10.72
C ASP A 3 7.87 0.88 10.68
N ALA A 4 8.73 1.43 11.57
CA ALA A 4 9.02 2.87 11.56
C ALA A 4 9.72 3.29 10.26
N GLU A 5 10.66 2.49 9.79
CA GLU A 5 11.35 2.75 8.52
C GLU A 5 10.40 2.62 7.33
N LEU A 6 9.54 1.62 7.35
CA LEU A 6 8.51 1.44 6.33
C LEU A 6 7.55 2.63 6.30
N ARG A 7 7.14 3.10 7.48
CA ARG A 7 6.28 4.28 7.59
C ARG A 7 6.92 5.49 6.93
N GLY A 8 8.20 5.76 7.24
CA GLY A 8 8.94 6.87 6.64
C GLY A 8 9.02 6.76 5.11
N LEU A 9 9.32 5.56 4.62
CA LEU A 9 9.40 5.30 3.20
C LEU A 9 8.05 5.53 2.50
N LEU A 10 6.97 5.06 3.10
CA LEU A 10 5.63 5.23 2.53
C LEU A 10 5.20 6.71 2.53
N ILE A 11 5.55 7.46 3.58
CA ILE A 11 5.30 8.91 3.61
C ILE A 11 6.00 9.59 2.43
N ASP A 12 7.26 9.26 2.20
CA ASP A 12 8.03 9.83 1.09
C ASP A 12 7.44 9.43 -0.27
N CYS A 13 7.01 8.18 -0.40
CA CYS A 13 6.36 7.71 -1.62
C CYS A 13 5.06 8.44 -1.91
N LEU A 14 4.22 8.65 -0.89
CA LEU A 14 2.96 9.38 -1.08
C LEU A 14 3.22 10.81 -1.56
N ARG A 15 4.24 11.47 -1.02
CA ARG A 15 4.63 12.80 -1.47
C ARG A 15 5.10 12.80 -2.91
N LEU A 16 5.93 11.82 -3.27
CA LEU A 16 6.45 11.68 -4.63
C LEU A 16 5.34 11.37 -5.63
N TRP A 17 4.37 10.57 -5.25
CA TRP A 17 3.25 10.19 -6.10
C TRP A 17 2.11 11.23 -6.08
N GLU A 18 2.24 12.26 -5.26
CA GLU A 18 1.20 13.29 -5.08
C GLU A 18 -0.13 12.70 -4.63
N VAL A 19 -0.06 11.69 -3.76
CA VAL A 19 -1.23 11.05 -3.18
C VAL A 19 -1.45 11.57 -1.76
N GLU A 20 -2.64 12.06 -1.47
CA GLU A 20 -3.02 12.47 -0.14
C GLU A 20 -3.24 11.25 0.74
N GLY A 21 -2.59 11.21 1.90
CA GLY A 21 -2.74 10.10 2.82
C GLY A 21 -1.98 10.28 4.11
N LYS A 22 -2.36 9.52 5.11
CA LYS A 22 -1.73 9.49 6.42
C LYS A 22 -1.24 8.08 6.73
N VAL A 23 0.02 7.96 7.11
CA VAL A 23 0.65 6.67 7.42
C VAL A 23 0.79 6.50 8.92
N THR A 24 0.25 5.41 9.44
CA THR A 24 0.25 5.09 10.88
C THR A 24 0.72 3.67 11.11
N VAL A 25 1.55 3.45 12.13
CA VAL A 25 1.96 2.11 12.55
C VAL A 25 0.93 1.57 13.55
N ARG A 26 0.44 0.36 13.30
CA ARG A 26 -0.51 -0.35 14.17
C ARG A 26 -0.03 -1.78 14.40
N ASP A 27 -0.67 -2.49 15.31
CA ASP A 27 -0.33 -3.89 15.62
C ASP A 27 -0.48 -4.81 14.39
N THR A 28 -1.42 -4.50 13.52
CA THR A 28 -1.69 -5.26 12.30
C THR A 28 -0.75 -4.93 11.15
N GLY A 29 0.15 -3.95 11.33
CA GLY A 29 1.08 -3.49 10.32
C GLY A 29 1.03 -1.97 10.14
N VAL A 30 1.43 -1.50 8.97
CA VAL A 30 1.43 -0.08 8.64
C VAL A 30 0.18 0.23 7.83
N VAL A 31 -0.59 1.22 8.27
CA VAL A 31 -1.85 1.61 7.63
C VAL A 31 -1.68 2.95 6.92
N ILE A 32 -2.13 3.00 5.67
CA ILE A 32 -2.16 4.23 4.88
C ILE A 32 -3.63 4.62 4.69
N ALA A 33 -4.04 5.68 5.36
CA ALA A 33 -5.40 6.22 5.23
C ALA A 33 -5.45 7.24 4.10
N THR A 34 -6.24 6.96 3.07
CA THR A 34 -6.43 7.85 1.91
C THR A 34 -7.90 8.25 1.81
N PRO A 35 -8.24 9.26 0.99
CA PRO A 35 -9.66 9.64 0.80
C PRO A 35 -10.54 8.51 0.27
N THR A 36 -9.96 7.52 -0.42
CA THR A 36 -10.70 6.38 -0.95
C THR A 36 -10.79 5.20 0.02
N GLY A 37 -10.04 5.23 1.12
CA GLY A 37 -10.05 4.19 2.13
C GLY A 37 -8.67 3.86 2.68
N GLU A 38 -8.58 2.77 3.43
CA GLU A 38 -7.34 2.36 4.08
C GLU A 38 -6.64 1.23 3.34
N PHE A 39 -5.32 1.40 3.17
CA PHE A 39 -4.42 0.36 2.71
C PHE A 39 -3.65 -0.17 3.93
N THR A 40 -3.42 -1.45 3.99
CA THR A 40 -2.62 -2.06 5.06
C THR A 40 -1.45 -2.81 4.47
N VAL A 41 -0.27 -2.61 5.05
CA VAL A 41 0.97 -3.29 4.65
C VAL A 41 1.56 -3.98 5.86
N ARG A 42 1.90 -5.25 5.73
CA ARG A 42 2.58 -5.99 6.80
C ARG A 42 3.62 -6.94 6.23
N ARG A 43 4.56 -7.34 7.07
CA ARG A 43 5.57 -8.31 6.69
C ARG A 43 4.98 -9.71 6.66
N ALA A 44 5.43 -10.49 5.69
CA ALA A 44 5.16 -11.91 5.66
C ALA A 44 6.07 -12.63 6.66
N ASN A 45 5.60 -13.78 7.16
CA ASN A 45 6.43 -14.68 7.95
C ASN A 45 7.62 -15.14 7.08
N PRO A 46 8.87 -15.17 7.62
CA PRO A 46 10.04 -15.64 6.88
C PRO A 46 9.87 -17.04 6.28
N GLU A 47 9.03 -17.89 6.86
CA GLU A 47 8.72 -19.22 6.35
C GLU A 47 8.01 -19.20 5.00
N LEU A 48 7.42 -18.07 4.62
CA LEU A 48 6.67 -17.93 3.37
C LEU A 48 7.54 -17.44 2.21
N ARG A 49 8.85 -17.55 2.32
CA ARG A 49 9.74 -17.15 1.22
C ARG A 49 9.33 -17.78 -0.11
N PRO A 50 9.45 -17.03 -1.23
CA PRO A 50 10.06 -15.70 -1.40
C PRO A 50 9.16 -14.52 -1.04
N LEU A 51 7.96 -14.74 -0.55
CA LEU A 51 7.03 -13.67 -0.20
C LEU A 51 7.53 -12.95 1.05
N ARG A 52 7.64 -11.61 0.96
CA ARG A 52 8.14 -10.78 2.07
C ARG A 52 7.11 -9.85 2.64
N TRP A 53 6.13 -9.46 1.83
CA TRP A 53 5.15 -8.43 2.19
C TRP A 53 3.75 -8.87 1.84
N PHE A 54 2.79 -8.48 2.66
CA PHE A 54 1.38 -8.54 2.32
C PHE A 54 0.82 -7.13 2.31
N TYR A 55 -0.07 -6.86 1.38
CA TYR A 55 -0.76 -5.58 1.33
C TYR A 55 -2.24 -5.78 1.02
N GLN A 56 -3.08 -4.93 1.61
CA GLN A 56 -4.51 -4.94 1.42
C GLN A 56 -4.96 -3.57 0.93
N THR A 57 -5.87 -3.56 -0.03
CA THR A 57 -6.45 -2.34 -0.59
C THR A 57 -7.87 -2.15 -0.07
N PRO A 58 -8.41 -0.90 -0.10
CA PRO A 58 -9.79 -0.67 0.32
C PRO A 58 -10.79 -1.50 -0.48
N GLU A 59 -10.58 -1.61 -1.79
CA GLU A 59 -11.46 -2.39 -2.67
C GLU A 59 -11.46 -3.87 -2.32
N ARG A 60 -10.29 -4.44 -2.07
CA ARG A 60 -10.18 -5.85 -1.69
C ARG A 60 -10.80 -6.12 -0.33
N THR A 61 -10.63 -5.20 0.60
CA THR A 61 -11.27 -5.28 1.93
C THR A 61 -12.79 -5.28 1.79
N ALA A 62 -13.33 -4.37 1.00
CA ALA A 62 -14.76 -4.27 0.77
C ALA A 62 -15.32 -5.52 0.08
N ALA A 63 -14.54 -6.14 -0.80
CA ALA A 63 -14.93 -7.37 -1.50
C ALA A 63 -14.70 -8.64 -0.68
N GLY A 64 -14.17 -8.54 0.55
CA GLY A 64 -13.86 -9.68 1.39
C GLY A 64 -12.71 -10.55 0.86
N ARG A 65 -11.84 -10.00 0.02
CA ARG A 65 -10.73 -10.74 -0.57
C ARG A 65 -9.50 -10.72 0.36
N PRO A 66 -8.69 -11.77 0.33
CA PRO A 66 -7.47 -11.81 1.14
C PRO A 66 -6.43 -10.80 0.66
N PRO A 67 -5.44 -10.44 1.52
CA PRO A 67 -4.34 -9.59 1.12
C PRO A 67 -3.55 -10.18 -0.04
N ARG A 68 -2.93 -9.33 -0.83
CA ARG A 68 -1.99 -9.75 -1.88
C ARG A 68 -0.58 -9.82 -1.32
N ALA A 69 0.25 -10.60 -1.98
CA ALA A 69 1.64 -10.78 -1.57
C ALA A 69 2.59 -10.09 -2.55
N ALA A 70 3.72 -9.61 -2.02
CA ALA A 70 4.80 -9.03 -2.82
C ALA A 70 6.13 -9.63 -2.37
N PRO A 71 7.02 -10.02 -3.31
CA PRO A 71 8.29 -10.67 -2.97
C PRO A 71 9.39 -9.69 -2.58
N SER A 72 9.22 -8.39 -2.82
CA SER A 72 10.21 -7.38 -2.51
C SER A 72 9.56 -6.04 -2.19
N ILE A 73 10.33 -5.14 -1.59
CA ILE A 73 9.86 -3.77 -1.31
C ILE A 73 9.55 -3.03 -2.62
N VAL A 74 10.34 -3.24 -3.65
CA VAL A 74 10.12 -2.62 -4.97
C VAL A 74 8.80 -3.09 -5.56
N ALA A 75 8.54 -4.39 -5.52
CA ALA A 75 7.28 -4.94 -6.02
C ALA A 75 6.08 -4.42 -5.21
N LEU A 76 6.22 -4.30 -3.89
CA LEU A 76 5.21 -3.74 -3.01
C LEU A 76 4.89 -2.29 -3.40
N LEU A 77 5.91 -1.45 -3.52
CA LEU A 77 5.74 -0.04 -3.86
C LEU A 77 5.14 0.15 -5.25
N SER A 78 5.56 -0.65 -6.22
CA SER A 78 4.99 -0.63 -7.57
C SER A 78 3.51 -0.99 -7.56
N ALA A 79 3.13 -2.01 -6.80
CA ALA A 79 1.74 -2.44 -6.68
C ALA A 79 0.87 -1.36 -6.02
N LEU A 80 1.35 -0.76 -4.93
CA LEU A 80 0.64 0.32 -4.23
C LEU A 80 0.48 1.53 -5.14
N ARG A 81 1.54 1.91 -5.84
CA ARG A 81 1.50 3.03 -6.77
C ARG A 81 0.47 2.81 -7.87
N ASN A 82 0.45 1.63 -8.46
CA ASN A 82 -0.50 1.31 -9.52
C ASN A 82 -1.95 1.41 -9.05
N VAL A 83 -2.25 0.92 -7.85
CA VAL A 83 -3.60 1.00 -7.30
C VAL A 83 -3.97 2.46 -7.00
N MET A 84 -3.08 3.19 -6.34
CA MET A 84 -3.33 4.59 -5.97
C MET A 84 -3.44 5.51 -7.18
N GLU A 85 -2.57 5.34 -8.18
CA GLU A 85 -2.65 6.09 -9.43
C GLU A 85 -3.89 5.70 -10.25
N GLY A 86 -4.28 4.43 -10.21
CA GLY A 86 -5.49 3.96 -10.87
C GLY A 86 -6.73 4.66 -10.33
N GLU A 87 -6.81 4.86 -9.02
CA GLU A 87 -7.90 5.60 -8.39
C GLU A 87 -7.87 7.09 -8.75
N GLY A 88 -6.68 7.69 -8.73
CA GLY A 88 -6.49 9.08 -9.16
C GLY A 88 -6.48 9.24 -10.67
N GLY A 89 -6.04 8.20 -11.39
CA GLY A 89 -5.90 8.20 -12.83
C GLY A 89 -7.21 8.35 -13.58
N ASP A 90 -8.32 7.95 -12.98
CA ASP A 90 -9.64 8.12 -13.57
C ASP A 90 -9.94 9.58 -13.86
N LYS A 91 -9.49 10.47 -13.00
CA LYS A 91 -9.65 11.90 -13.18
C LYS A 91 -8.86 12.40 -14.40
N LEU A 92 -7.67 11.86 -14.59
CA LEU A 92 -6.82 12.21 -15.74
C LEU A 92 -7.41 11.67 -17.04
N LYS A 93 -7.94 10.47 -17.02
CA LYS A 93 -8.59 9.87 -18.19
C LYS A 93 -9.84 10.64 -18.60
N ILE A 94 -10.60 11.11 -17.65
CA ILE A 94 -11.80 11.91 -17.90
C ILE A 94 -11.40 13.25 -18.51
N GLY A 95 -10.27 13.81 -18.07
CA GLY A 95 -9.75 15.06 -18.61
C GLY A 95 -9.08 14.93 -19.96
N ALA A 96 -8.82 13.70 -20.35
CA ALA A 96 -8.22 13.42 -21.65
C ALA A 96 -9.28 13.19 -22.70
#